data_71e994b8f596f0b556f388d263ae280b
#
_entry.id   71e994b8f596f0b556f388d263ae280b
#
_cell.length_a   1.000
_cell.length_b   1.000
_cell.length_c   1.000
_cell.angle_alpha   90.00
_cell.angle_beta   90.00
_cell.angle_gamma   90.00
#
_symmetry.space_group_name_H-M   'P 1'
#
loop_
_entity.id
_entity.type
_entity.pdbx_description
1 polymer ?
#
loop_
_entity_poly.entity_id
_entity_poly.type
_entity_poly.pdbx_seq_one_letter_code
_entity_poly.pdbx_strand_id
1 'polypeptide(L)'
;MLSSGSLAVSTIGHGLALARGLTTKHAIKQVDRLLSNEGIDIDAALRHWVPYVVGPRTSINVAMDWTEFDADGQATLMLSLLTRHGRATPLLWLTVDTATLKNCRNEYEYQALVRLADALPADIKVCIVADRGFGDHKLYHVLTEELKFDYVIRFRGNIQVTAADGEMRTAAAWVGRGGRARVLRDALVTAERYQVGSVLCVQDKAMKQAWCLATSSTQASAKTLICLYGKRWSIECGFRDTKDLRFGMGMGSIHVSTPTRRDRLWLLNAFAIMLLTLLGAAGEALGYDRYLKSNTTKRRTHSLFRQGCMLYDLIPNMPDGRLLPLIERFAAMLAELPVFADTFGVV
;
A
#
# COMPACT_ATOMS: atom_id res chain seq x y z
N MET A 1 23.13 7.85 -17.18
CA MET A 1 22.59 6.80 -16.31
C MET A 1 21.07 6.85 -16.45
N LEU A 2 20.52 5.95 -17.25
CA LEU A 2 19.08 5.78 -17.30
C LEU A 2 18.69 5.05 -16.00
N SER A 3 17.92 5.71 -15.16
CA SER A 3 17.30 5.07 -14.00
C SER A 3 16.38 3.98 -14.52
N SER A 4 16.75 2.73 -14.35
CA SER A 4 16.09 1.55 -14.89
C SER A 4 14.71 1.26 -14.27
N GLY A 5 14.24 2.08 -13.35
CA GLY A 5 12.97 1.91 -12.64
C GLY A 5 11.91 2.97 -12.92
N SER A 6 11.95 3.69 -14.04
CA SER A 6 10.97 4.75 -14.32
C SER A 6 9.70 4.23 -14.99
N LEU A 7 8.54 4.72 -14.51
CA LEU A 7 7.22 4.47 -15.12
C LEU A 7 6.90 5.41 -16.29
N ALA A 8 7.85 6.25 -16.74
CA ALA A 8 7.65 7.07 -17.93
C ALA A 8 7.44 6.18 -19.16
N VAL A 9 6.40 6.50 -19.94
CA VAL A 9 6.01 5.74 -21.15
C VAL A 9 7.21 5.54 -22.09
N SER A 10 8.06 6.57 -22.24
CA SER A 10 9.29 6.48 -23.02
C SER A 10 10.28 5.47 -22.45
N THR A 11 10.48 5.45 -21.13
CA THR A 11 11.42 4.52 -20.49
C THR A 11 10.94 3.08 -20.58
N ILE A 12 9.64 2.84 -20.33
CA ILE A 12 9.03 1.51 -20.51
C ILE A 12 9.15 1.10 -21.98
N GLY A 13 8.89 2.02 -22.91
CA GLY A 13 9.01 1.77 -24.36
C GLY A 13 10.44 1.44 -24.80
N HIS A 14 11.46 2.09 -24.24
CA HIS A 14 12.84 1.74 -24.50
C HIS A 14 13.18 0.31 -24.02
N GLY A 15 12.75 -0.05 -22.81
CA GLY A 15 12.91 -1.41 -22.28
C GLY A 15 12.22 -2.46 -23.18
N LEU A 16 10.99 -2.17 -23.63
CA LEU A 16 10.23 -3.03 -24.53
C LEU A 16 10.93 -3.16 -25.90
N ALA A 17 11.46 -2.07 -26.44
CA ALA A 17 12.19 -2.05 -27.70
C ALA A 17 13.42 -2.98 -27.64
N LEU A 18 14.19 -2.85 -26.57
CA LEU A 18 15.38 -3.68 -26.32
C LEU A 18 15.02 -5.17 -26.17
N ALA A 19 13.99 -5.47 -25.36
CA ALA A 19 13.58 -6.84 -25.07
C ALA A 19 12.98 -7.57 -26.29
N ARG A 20 12.34 -6.84 -27.22
CA ARG A 20 11.60 -7.41 -28.36
C ARG A 20 12.25 -7.13 -29.70
N GLY A 21 13.39 -6.44 -29.76
CA GLY A 21 14.02 -6.05 -31.03
C GLY A 21 13.17 -5.07 -31.86
N LEU A 22 12.35 -4.22 -31.21
CA LEU A 22 11.48 -3.27 -31.89
C LEU A 22 12.18 -1.92 -32.06
N THR A 23 11.70 -1.11 -33.01
CA THR A 23 12.11 0.30 -33.03
C THR A 23 11.53 1.03 -31.81
N THR A 24 12.31 1.89 -31.20
CA THR A 24 11.93 2.67 -30.02
C THR A 24 10.58 3.40 -30.19
N LYS A 25 10.37 4.02 -31.37
CA LYS A 25 9.13 4.72 -31.70
C LYS A 25 7.90 3.80 -31.65
N HIS A 26 8.02 2.58 -32.19
CA HIS A 26 6.91 1.60 -32.16
C HIS A 26 6.67 1.08 -30.74
N ALA A 27 7.69 0.78 -29.99
CA ALA A 27 7.57 0.30 -28.62
C ALA A 27 6.93 1.35 -27.70
N ILE A 28 7.33 2.63 -27.78
CA ILE A 28 6.69 3.72 -27.04
C ILE A 28 5.21 3.84 -27.38
N LYS A 29 4.85 3.76 -28.68
CA LYS A 29 3.44 3.76 -29.09
C LYS A 29 2.66 2.54 -28.59
N GLN A 30 3.30 1.37 -28.47
CA GLN A 30 2.64 0.19 -27.89
C GLN A 30 2.32 0.40 -26.43
N VAL A 31 3.25 0.96 -25.64
CA VAL A 31 3.00 1.28 -24.22
C VAL A 31 1.90 2.34 -24.08
N ASP A 32 1.93 3.38 -24.90
CA ASP A 32 0.89 4.42 -24.88
C ASP A 32 -0.49 3.85 -25.21
N ARG A 33 -0.58 2.99 -26.25
CA ARG A 33 -1.81 2.28 -26.61
C ARG A 33 -2.28 1.33 -25.49
N LEU A 34 -1.36 0.64 -24.80
CA LEU A 34 -1.70 -0.20 -23.65
C LEU A 34 -2.41 0.63 -22.56
N LEU A 35 -1.86 1.79 -22.22
CA LEU A 35 -2.48 2.66 -21.22
C LEU A 35 -3.82 3.25 -21.68
N SER A 36 -4.05 3.38 -22.99
CA SER A 36 -5.29 3.89 -23.57
C SER A 36 -6.30 2.78 -23.92
N ASN A 37 -5.94 1.50 -23.76
CA ASN A 37 -6.77 0.38 -24.19
C ASN A 37 -7.95 0.18 -23.24
N GLU A 38 -9.14 0.56 -23.66
CA GLU A 38 -10.39 0.38 -22.91
C GLU A 38 -10.78 -1.10 -22.70
N GLY A 39 -10.24 -2.00 -23.53
CA GLY A 39 -10.42 -3.45 -23.36
C GLY A 39 -9.66 -4.02 -22.14
N ILE A 40 -8.78 -3.23 -21.48
CA ILE A 40 -8.17 -3.64 -20.21
C ILE A 40 -9.11 -3.24 -19.08
N ASP A 41 -9.87 -4.21 -18.62
CA ASP A 41 -10.73 -4.10 -17.44
C ASP A 41 -9.86 -4.21 -16.16
N ILE A 42 -9.68 -3.08 -15.49
CA ILE A 42 -8.90 -3.00 -14.25
C ILE A 42 -9.60 -3.77 -13.13
N ASP A 43 -10.93 -3.73 -13.04
CA ASP A 43 -11.65 -4.46 -12.00
C ASP A 43 -11.51 -5.97 -12.18
N ALA A 44 -11.56 -6.46 -13.43
CA ALA A 44 -11.27 -7.86 -13.73
C ALA A 44 -9.84 -8.24 -13.35
N ALA A 45 -8.85 -7.39 -13.68
CA ALA A 45 -7.47 -7.62 -13.31
C ALA A 45 -7.28 -7.65 -11.79
N LEU A 46 -7.94 -6.75 -11.05
CA LEU A 46 -7.87 -6.69 -9.58
C LEU A 46 -8.51 -7.91 -8.91
N ARG A 47 -9.59 -8.47 -9.47
CA ARG A 47 -10.20 -9.73 -8.97
C ARG A 47 -9.23 -10.93 -9.03
N HIS A 48 -8.25 -10.90 -9.93
CA HIS A 48 -7.17 -11.90 -9.97
C HIS A 48 -5.97 -11.50 -9.13
N TRP A 49 -5.64 -10.21 -9.11
CA TRP A 49 -4.49 -9.66 -8.39
C TRP A 49 -4.64 -9.75 -6.88
N VAL A 50 -5.81 -9.39 -6.33
CA VAL A 50 -6.03 -9.37 -4.87
C VAL A 50 -5.84 -10.74 -4.23
N PRO A 51 -6.50 -11.84 -4.69
CA PRO A 51 -6.29 -13.17 -4.14
C PRO A 51 -4.83 -13.62 -4.22
N TYR A 52 -4.16 -13.30 -5.33
CA TYR A 52 -2.76 -13.59 -5.52
C TYR A 52 -1.86 -12.94 -4.45
N VAL A 53 -2.01 -11.63 -4.24
CA VAL A 53 -1.21 -10.89 -3.24
C VAL A 53 -1.54 -11.33 -1.82
N VAL A 54 -2.80 -11.65 -1.55
CA VAL A 54 -3.23 -12.17 -0.24
C VAL A 54 -2.64 -13.56 0.02
N GLY A 55 -2.60 -14.43 -1.00
CA GLY A 55 -2.07 -15.79 -0.87
C GLY A 55 -2.80 -16.62 0.20
N PRO A 56 -2.11 -17.52 0.90
CA PRO A 56 -2.72 -18.45 1.86
C PRO A 56 -3.06 -17.82 3.23
N ARG A 57 -3.16 -16.50 3.32
CA ARG A 57 -3.47 -15.82 4.59
C ARG A 57 -4.94 -15.96 4.92
N THR A 58 -5.24 -16.21 6.19
CA THR A 58 -6.60 -16.20 6.74
C THR A 58 -6.97 -14.87 7.37
N SER A 59 -5.99 -13.98 7.57
CA SER A 59 -6.21 -12.63 8.07
C SER A 59 -5.22 -11.66 7.45
N ILE A 60 -5.69 -10.46 7.15
CA ILE A 60 -4.89 -9.39 6.55
C ILE A 60 -5.13 -8.04 7.24
N ASN A 61 -4.09 -7.21 7.26
CA ASN A 61 -4.21 -5.82 7.63
C ASN A 61 -3.98 -4.97 6.37
N VAL A 62 -4.92 -4.09 6.06
CA VAL A 62 -4.91 -3.28 4.85
C VAL A 62 -4.82 -1.81 5.24
N ALA A 63 -3.76 -1.13 4.81
CA ALA A 63 -3.68 0.32 4.92
C ALA A 63 -4.51 0.97 3.81
N MET A 64 -5.29 2.00 4.16
CA MET A 64 -6.06 2.82 3.23
C MET A 64 -5.58 4.26 3.30
N ASP A 65 -5.27 4.85 2.14
CA ASP A 65 -4.81 6.24 2.08
C ASP A 65 -5.00 6.83 0.67
N TRP A 66 -5.16 8.16 0.61
CA TRP A 66 -5.20 8.92 -0.63
C TRP A 66 -3.80 9.41 -1.02
N THR A 67 -3.52 9.45 -2.31
CA THR A 67 -2.33 10.10 -2.86
C THR A 67 -2.71 10.99 -4.04
N GLU A 68 -2.27 12.25 -4.02
CA GLU A 68 -2.65 13.28 -4.99
C GLU A 68 -1.60 13.42 -6.09
N PHE A 69 -2.05 13.75 -7.29
CA PHE A 69 -1.26 14.05 -8.48
C PHE A 69 -1.69 15.44 -9.01
N ASP A 70 -1.27 16.47 -8.30
CA ASP A 70 -1.75 17.85 -8.47
C ASP A 70 -1.56 18.36 -9.90
N ALA A 71 -0.44 18.02 -10.55
CA ALA A 71 -0.15 18.43 -11.93
C ALA A 71 -1.17 17.93 -12.95
N ASP A 72 -1.86 16.80 -12.64
CA ASP A 72 -2.86 16.20 -13.50
C ASP A 72 -4.29 16.38 -12.97
N GLY A 73 -4.46 17.05 -11.82
CA GLY A 73 -5.75 17.21 -11.18
C GLY A 73 -6.40 15.88 -10.77
N GLN A 74 -5.59 14.88 -10.41
CA GLN A 74 -6.05 13.54 -10.08
C GLN A 74 -5.66 13.12 -8.66
N ALA A 75 -6.45 12.25 -8.06
CA ALA A 75 -6.13 11.59 -6.79
C ALA A 75 -6.42 10.10 -6.89
N THR A 76 -5.59 9.29 -6.25
CA THR A 76 -5.78 7.83 -6.17
C THR A 76 -6.02 7.42 -4.73
N LEU A 77 -7.13 6.76 -4.46
CA LEU A 77 -7.33 5.98 -3.24
C LEU A 77 -6.64 4.64 -3.40
N MET A 78 -5.81 4.30 -2.44
CA MET A 78 -5.03 3.07 -2.44
C MET A 78 -5.36 2.23 -1.22
N LEU A 79 -5.65 0.96 -1.43
CA LEU A 79 -5.71 -0.08 -0.41
C LEU A 79 -4.47 -0.97 -0.58
N SER A 80 -3.67 -1.11 0.48
CA SER A 80 -2.40 -1.83 0.42
C SER A 80 -2.26 -2.81 1.57
N LEU A 81 -1.81 -4.03 1.27
CA LEU A 81 -1.51 -5.04 2.27
C LEU A 81 -0.31 -4.62 3.12
N LEU A 82 -0.50 -4.55 4.44
CA LEU A 82 0.59 -4.36 5.38
C LEU A 82 1.41 -5.64 5.52
N THR A 83 2.68 -5.56 5.18
CA THR A 83 3.57 -6.71 5.15
C THR A 83 4.74 -6.57 6.14
N ARG A 84 5.58 -7.63 6.24
CA ARG A 84 6.78 -7.63 7.10
C ARG A 84 8.06 -7.26 6.35
N HIS A 85 8.01 -7.10 5.04
CA HIS A 85 9.20 -6.82 4.22
C HIS A 85 9.52 -5.33 4.06
N GLY A 86 8.84 -4.46 4.81
CA GLY A 86 9.19 -3.04 4.96
C GLY A 86 8.44 -2.09 4.04
N ARG A 87 7.50 -2.57 3.23
CA ARG A 87 6.57 -1.77 2.41
C ARG A 87 5.19 -2.37 2.44
N ALA A 88 4.16 -1.54 2.25
CA ALA A 88 2.82 -2.02 1.94
C ALA A 88 2.77 -2.41 0.45
N THR A 89 2.07 -3.50 0.15
CA THR A 89 1.90 -3.99 -1.23
C THR A 89 0.56 -3.53 -1.77
N PRO A 90 0.50 -2.83 -2.92
CA PRO A 90 -0.76 -2.43 -3.51
C PRO A 90 -1.70 -3.63 -3.74
N LEU A 91 -2.92 -3.54 -3.22
CA LEU A 91 -3.98 -4.54 -3.42
C LEU A 91 -5.00 -4.05 -4.43
N LEU A 92 -5.52 -2.85 -4.20
CA LEU A 92 -6.58 -2.25 -4.99
C LEU A 92 -6.41 -0.74 -5.00
N TRP A 93 -6.79 -0.11 -6.09
CA TRP A 93 -6.74 1.35 -6.23
C TRP A 93 -7.91 1.85 -7.07
N LEU A 94 -8.22 3.13 -6.89
CA LEU A 94 -9.23 3.85 -7.64
C LEU A 94 -8.71 5.28 -7.85
N THR A 95 -8.47 5.67 -9.09
CA THR A 95 -8.10 7.04 -9.44
C THR A 95 -9.33 7.83 -9.89
N VAL A 96 -9.43 9.06 -9.44
CA VAL A 96 -10.51 9.99 -9.76
C VAL A 96 -9.95 11.39 -10.04
N ASP A 97 -10.72 12.20 -10.74
CA ASP A 97 -10.42 13.64 -10.86
C ASP A 97 -10.67 14.33 -9.52
N THR A 98 -9.74 15.18 -9.08
CA THR A 98 -9.87 15.90 -7.79
C THR A 98 -11.10 16.79 -7.74
N ALA A 99 -11.56 17.29 -8.90
CA ALA A 99 -12.79 18.07 -9.00
C ALA A 99 -14.03 17.28 -8.56
N THR A 100 -14.05 15.96 -8.74
CA THR A 100 -15.18 15.09 -8.35
C THR A 100 -15.15 14.70 -6.86
N LEU A 101 -14.03 14.92 -6.17
CA LEU A 101 -13.89 14.55 -4.75
C LEU A 101 -14.70 15.44 -3.80
N LYS A 102 -15.07 16.64 -4.25
CA LYS A 102 -15.79 17.59 -3.39
C LYS A 102 -17.15 16.99 -3.00
N ASN A 103 -17.31 16.71 -1.70
CA ASN A 103 -18.50 16.12 -1.08
C ASN A 103 -18.79 14.63 -1.44
N CYS A 104 -17.97 13.99 -2.28
CA CYS A 104 -18.15 12.59 -2.72
C CYS A 104 -17.01 11.67 -2.28
N ARG A 105 -16.07 12.16 -1.45
CA ARG A 105 -14.90 11.39 -1.03
C ARG A 105 -15.28 10.06 -0.37
N ASN A 106 -16.25 10.08 0.52
CA ASN A 106 -16.73 8.90 1.24
C ASN A 106 -17.37 7.86 0.31
N GLU A 107 -17.97 8.29 -0.80
CA GLU A 107 -18.57 7.39 -1.79
C GLU A 107 -17.50 6.57 -2.50
N TYR A 108 -16.39 7.21 -2.88
CA TYR A 108 -15.24 6.51 -3.48
C TYR A 108 -14.54 5.58 -2.49
N GLU A 109 -14.44 5.98 -1.22
CA GLU A 109 -13.90 5.15 -0.15
C GLU A 109 -14.75 3.89 0.05
N TYR A 110 -16.07 4.06 0.09
CA TYR A 110 -17.03 2.95 0.15
C TYR A 110 -16.91 2.02 -1.07
N GLN A 111 -16.91 2.58 -2.29
CA GLN A 111 -16.76 1.79 -3.53
C GLN A 111 -15.47 0.95 -3.52
N ALA A 112 -14.35 1.52 -3.11
CA ALA A 112 -13.09 0.81 -3.05
C ALA A 112 -13.11 -0.33 -2.02
N LEU A 113 -13.76 -0.14 -0.87
CA LEU A 113 -13.90 -1.17 0.16
C LEU A 113 -14.83 -2.30 -0.29
N VAL A 114 -15.94 -2.00 -0.97
CA VAL A 114 -16.82 -3.01 -1.57
C VAL A 114 -16.07 -3.83 -2.62
N ARG A 115 -15.34 -3.17 -3.53
CA ARG A 115 -14.50 -3.86 -4.53
C ARG A 115 -13.44 -4.76 -3.89
N LEU A 116 -12.87 -4.34 -2.76
CA LEU A 116 -11.95 -5.18 -2.01
C LEU A 116 -12.66 -6.41 -1.46
N ALA A 117 -13.84 -6.24 -0.86
CA ALA A 117 -14.63 -7.35 -0.33
C ALA A 117 -14.99 -8.36 -1.42
N ASP A 118 -15.41 -7.87 -2.59
CA ASP A 118 -15.76 -8.71 -3.76
C ASP A 118 -14.56 -9.45 -4.35
N ALA A 119 -13.36 -8.89 -4.24
CA ALA A 119 -12.14 -9.49 -4.78
C ALA A 119 -11.44 -10.45 -3.81
N LEU A 120 -11.79 -10.42 -2.52
CA LEU A 120 -11.17 -11.28 -1.52
C LEU A 120 -11.74 -12.70 -1.56
N PRO A 121 -10.90 -13.72 -1.32
CA PRO A 121 -11.42 -15.06 -1.01
C PRO A 121 -12.36 -15.05 0.20
N ALA A 122 -13.32 -15.98 0.22
CA ALA A 122 -14.21 -16.15 1.35
C ALA A 122 -13.41 -16.38 2.66
N ASP A 123 -14.00 -16.00 3.80
CA ASP A 123 -13.47 -16.24 5.16
C ASP A 123 -12.17 -15.52 5.53
N ILE A 124 -11.68 -14.57 4.73
CA ILE A 124 -10.52 -13.75 5.10
C ILE A 124 -10.94 -12.66 6.08
N LYS A 125 -10.31 -12.65 7.25
CA LYS A 125 -10.47 -11.56 8.22
C LYS A 125 -9.67 -10.35 7.77
N VAL A 126 -10.34 -9.21 7.63
CA VAL A 126 -9.73 -7.95 7.19
C VAL A 126 -9.75 -6.94 8.32
N CYS A 127 -8.61 -6.26 8.53
CA CYS A 127 -8.55 -5.10 9.40
C CYS A 127 -8.05 -3.89 8.59
N ILE A 128 -8.89 -2.87 8.45
CA ILE A 128 -8.56 -1.62 7.77
C ILE A 128 -7.81 -0.69 8.72
N VAL A 129 -6.67 -0.18 8.27
CA VAL A 129 -5.84 0.77 9.03
C VAL A 129 -5.76 2.08 8.25
N ALA A 130 -6.31 3.16 8.81
CA ALA A 130 -6.37 4.44 8.10
C ALA A 130 -6.03 5.63 9.00
N ASP A 131 -5.71 6.76 8.39
CA ASP A 131 -5.35 7.97 9.10
C ASP A 131 -6.58 8.77 9.56
N ARG A 132 -6.33 9.95 10.17
CA ARG A 132 -7.38 10.82 10.71
C ARG A 132 -8.32 11.44 9.67
N GLY A 133 -7.97 11.35 8.39
CA GLY A 133 -8.84 11.80 7.30
C GLY A 133 -10.05 10.89 7.14
N PHE A 134 -9.94 9.65 7.58
CA PHE A 134 -10.98 8.61 7.52
C PHE A 134 -11.74 8.43 8.85
N GLY A 135 -11.52 9.30 9.83
CA GLY A 135 -12.15 9.23 11.16
C GLY A 135 -13.61 9.66 11.16
N ASP A 136 -14.48 8.89 10.52
CA ASP A 136 -15.92 9.13 10.40
C ASP A 136 -16.71 7.90 10.89
N HIS A 137 -17.74 8.13 11.72
CA HIS A 137 -18.60 7.08 12.26
C HIS A 137 -19.38 6.32 11.17
N LYS A 138 -19.70 6.96 10.03
CA LYS A 138 -20.35 6.30 8.89
C LYS A 138 -19.42 5.23 8.29
N LEU A 139 -18.13 5.54 8.17
CA LEU A 139 -17.13 4.56 7.71
C LEU A 139 -17.01 3.40 8.71
N TYR A 140 -17.03 3.69 10.03
CA TYR A 140 -16.98 2.62 11.05
C TYR A 140 -18.16 1.67 10.91
N HIS A 141 -19.38 2.23 10.70
CA HIS A 141 -20.59 1.45 10.48
C HIS A 141 -20.49 0.55 9.23
N VAL A 142 -20.09 1.12 8.10
CA VAL A 142 -19.89 0.36 6.86
C VAL A 142 -18.91 -0.80 7.06
N LEU A 143 -17.78 -0.53 7.70
CA LEU A 143 -16.76 -1.57 7.93
C LEU A 143 -17.29 -2.72 8.78
N THR A 144 -17.96 -2.42 9.90
CA THR A 144 -18.40 -3.48 10.84
C THR A 144 -19.73 -4.12 10.46
N GLU A 145 -20.71 -3.31 10.05
CA GLU A 145 -22.08 -3.81 9.87
C GLU A 145 -22.32 -4.34 8.45
N GLU A 146 -21.75 -3.69 7.43
CA GLU A 146 -21.97 -4.10 6.05
C GLU A 146 -20.90 -5.08 5.56
N LEU A 147 -19.60 -4.73 5.74
CA LEU A 147 -18.48 -5.49 5.17
C LEU A 147 -17.90 -6.54 6.13
N LYS A 148 -18.25 -6.50 7.41
CA LYS A 148 -17.72 -7.37 8.47
C LYS A 148 -16.18 -7.30 8.57
N PHE A 149 -15.64 -6.11 8.34
CA PHE A 149 -14.22 -5.80 8.47
C PHE A 149 -13.94 -5.19 9.85
N ASP A 150 -12.81 -5.57 10.43
CA ASP A 150 -12.23 -4.87 11.56
C ASP A 150 -11.55 -3.57 11.12
N TYR A 151 -11.31 -2.66 12.06
CA TYR A 151 -10.58 -1.44 11.78
C TYR A 151 -9.72 -0.95 12.95
N VAL A 152 -8.67 -0.18 12.60
CA VAL A 152 -7.90 0.68 13.48
C VAL A 152 -7.70 2.00 12.76
N ILE A 153 -8.52 2.98 13.07
CA ILE A 153 -8.56 4.28 12.37
C ILE A 153 -8.23 5.39 13.34
N ARG A 154 -7.28 6.24 12.98
CA ARG A 154 -7.00 7.45 13.73
C ARG A 154 -8.10 8.48 13.49
N PHE A 155 -8.47 9.23 14.54
CA PHE A 155 -9.38 10.34 14.44
C PHE A 155 -8.83 11.59 15.16
N ARG A 156 -9.48 12.72 15.02
CA ARG A 156 -8.99 14.01 15.54
C ARG A 156 -9.12 14.06 17.05
N GLY A 157 -8.09 14.57 17.74
CA GLY A 157 -8.04 14.64 19.20
C GLY A 157 -9.08 15.55 19.86
N ASN A 158 -9.74 16.43 19.10
CA ASN A 158 -10.80 17.31 19.59
C ASN A 158 -12.20 16.65 19.55
N ILE A 159 -12.34 15.45 18.99
CA ILE A 159 -13.59 14.70 18.98
C ILE A 159 -13.94 14.26 20.41
N GLN A 160 -15.22 14.37 20.77
CA GLN A 160 -15.72 13.92 22.06
C GLN A 160 -15.73 12.39 22.14
N VAL A 161 -15.26 11.87 23.24
CA VAL A 161 -15.27 10.45 23.59
C VAL A 161 -15.90 10.27 24.95
N THR A 162 -16.93 9.42 25.02
CA THR A 162 -17.58 9.05 26.28
C THR A 162 -17.12 7.64 26.65
N ALA A 163 -16.55 7.48 27.84
CA ALA A 163 -16.19 6.18 28.39
C ALA A 163 -17.42 5.40 28.87
N ALA A 164 -17.27 4.10 29.14
CA ALA A 164 -18.36 3.24 29.58
C ALA A 164 -19.02 3.69 30.91
N ASP A 165 -18.27 4.39 31.75
CA ASP A 165 -18.79 4.97 33.02
C ASP A 165 -19.58 6.28 32.82
N GLY A 166 -19.71 6.75 31.57
CA GLY A 166 -20.41 7.98 31.20
C GLY A 166 -19.55 9.23 31.22
N GLU A 167 -18.27 9.15 31.65
CA GLU A 167 -17.38 10.31 31.61
C GLU A 167 -17.10 10.74 30.17
N MET A 168 -17.24 12.03 29.88
CA MET A 168 -17.07 12.60 28.55
C MET A 168 -15.92 13.61 28.53
N ARG A 169 -14.96 13.42 27.62
CA ARG A 169 -13.82 14.32 27.36
C ARG A 169 -13.49 14.33 25.87
N THR A 170 -12.71 15.32 25.43
CA THR A 170 -12.05 15.24 24.12
C THR A 170 -11.07 14.07 24.08
N ALA A 171 -10.89 13.43 22.93
CA ALA A 171 -10.02 12.26 22.80
C ALA A 171 -8.58 12.53 23.28
N ALA A 172 -8.03 13.71 22.99
CA ALA A 172 -6.70 14.08 23.45
C ALA A 172 -6.60 14.21 25.00
N ALA A 173 -7.69 14.58 25.68
CA ALA A 173 -7.74 14.68 27.15
C ALA A 173 -7.77 13.32 27.85
N TRP A 174 -8.02 12.24 27.12
CA TRP A 174 -7.96 10.87 27.64
C TRP A 174 -6.54 10.28 27.68
N VAL A 175 -5.55 10.95 27.11
CA VAL A 175 -4.15 10.50 27.20
C VAL A 175 -3.75 10.36 28.68
N GLY A 176 -3.15 9.24 29.04
CA GLY A 176 -2.72 8.96 30.42
C GLY A 176 -1.59 9.89 30.87
N ARG A 177 -1.42 10.02 32.17
CA ARG A 177 -0.39 10.88 32.79
C ARG A 177 1.00 10.60 32.19
N GLY A 178 1.68 11.65 31.76
CA GLY A 178 2.99 11.56 31.12
C GLY A 178 2.95 11.00 29.71
N GLY A 179 1.80 11.06 29.02
CA GLY A 179 1.64 10.61 27.65
C GLY A 179 1.35 9.11 27.51
N ARG A 180 1.14 8.40 28.62
CA ARG A 180 0.90 6.95 28.62
C ARG A 180 -0.36 6.59 27.85
N ALA A 181 -0.32 5.42 27.21
CA ALA A 181 -1.46 4.87 26.52
C ALA A 181 -2.63 4.56 27.49
N ARG A 182 -3.83 4.99 27.12
CA ARG A 182 -5.08 4.64 27.80
C ARG A 182 -6.04 4.04 26.77
N VAL A 183 -6.64 2.91 27.13
CA VAL A 183 -7.65 2.24 26.33
C VAL A 183 -8.99 2.37 27.03
N LEU A 184 -9.98 2.89 26.31
CA LEU A 184 -11.37 2.99 26.74
C LEU A 184 -12.14 1.94 25.94
N ARG A 185 -12.71 0.96 26.64
CA ARG A 185 -13.52 -0.11 26.02
C ARG A 185 -14.97 0.36 25.93
N ASP A 186 -15.67 -0.14 24.91
CA ASP A 186 -17.10 0.15 24.70
C ASP A 186 -17.40 1.65 24.73
N ALA A 187 -16.48 2.43 24.13
CA ALA A 187 -16.54 3.88 24.14
C ALA A 187 -17.50 4.39 23.06
N LEU A 188 -18.11 5.56 23.33
CA LEU A 188 -18.91 6.29 22.35
C LEU A 188 -18.06 7.43 21.78
N VAL A 189 -18.06 7.58 20.46
CA VAL A 189 -17.29 8.61 19.74
C VAL A 189 -18.23 9.53 18.97
N THR A 190 -17.79 10.75 18.69
CA THR A 190 -18.51 11.80 17.96
C THR A 190 -19.75 12.34 18.70
N ALA A 191 -20.39 13.38 18.14
CA ALA A 191 -21.62 13.95 18.69
C ALA A 191 -22.81 12.97 18.59
N GLU A 192 -22.77 12.10 17.58
CA GLU A 192 -23.78 11.05 17.33
C GLU A 192 -23.65 9.87 18.32
N ARG A 193 -22.64 9.90 19.19
CA ARG A 193 -22.42 8.86 20.20
C ARG A 193 -22.33 7.45 19.61
N TYR A 194 -21.64 7.31 18.47
CA TYR A 194 -21.43 6.02 17.83
C TYR A 194 -20.56 5.12 18.70
N GLN A 195 -21.05 3.91 18.97
CA GLN A 195 -20.32 2.93 19.79
C GLN A 195 -19.20 2.27 18.99
N VAL A 196 -17.99 2.28 19.53
CA VAL A 196 -16.82 1.55 18.99
C VAL A 196 -16.35 0.51 20.00
N GLY A 197 -15.66 -0.53 19.54
CA GLY A 197 -15.13 -1.56 20.44
C GLY A 197 -14.16 -0.99 21.48
N SER A 198 -13.24 -0.13 21.05
CA SER A 198 -12.35 0.61 21.97
C SER A 198 -11.82 1.89 21.34
N VAL A 199 -11.41 2.81 22.21
CA VAL A 199 -10.62 4.00 21.85
C VAL A 199 -9.27 3.93 22.57
N LEU A 200 -8.18 4.04 21.82
CA LEU A 200 -6.82 4.20 22.37
C LEU A 200 -6.41 5.66 22.24
N CYS A 201 -5.94 6.25 23.34
CA CYS A 201 -5.33 7.59 23.35
C CYS A 201 -3.90 7.50 23.92
N VAL A 202 -2.91 7.99 23.16
CA VAL A 202 -1.49 7.96 23.55
C VAL A 202 -0.75 9.15 22.94
N GLN A 203 0.23 9.68 23.67
CA GLN A 203 1.14 10.71 23.16
C GLN A 203 2.55 10.49 23.73
N ASP A 204 3.38 9.77 22.99
CA ASP A 204 4.81 9.66 23.32
C ASP A 204 5.51 11.02 23.17
N LYS A 205 6.64 11.20 23.85
CA LYS A 205 7.44 12.44 23.81
C LYS A 205 7.88 12.84 22.40
N ALA A 206 8.06 11.86 21.51
CA ALA A 206 8.43 12.08 20.10
C ALA A 206 7.22 12.42 19.20
N MET A 207 5.99 12.30 19.70
CA MET A 207 4.80 12.57 18.91
C MET A 207 4.40 14.05 18.98
N LYS A 208 4.24 14.70 17.81
CA LYS A 208 3.75 16.09 17.73
C LYS A 208 2.32 16.25 18.24
N GLN A 209 1.50 15.22 18.10
CA GLN A 209 0.08 15.18 18.49
C GLN A 209 -0.27 13.80 19.02
N ALA A 210 -1.25 13.74 19.91
CA ALA A 210 -1.80 12.49 20.40
C ALA A 210 -2.30 11.61 19.25
N TRP A 211 -2.08 10.31 19.37
CA TRP A 211 -2.80 9.31 18.57
C TRP A 211 -4.07 8.94 19.32
N CYS A 212 -5.19 9.22 18.67
CA CYS A 212 -6.51 8.80 19.12
C CYS A 212 -7.02 7.81 18.07
N LEU A 213 -7.08 6.54 18.42
CA LEU A 213 -7.41 5.43 17.53
C LEU A 213 -8.74 4.83 17.94
N ALA A 214 -9.70 4.76 17.01
CA ALA A 214 -10.91 3.97 17.16
C ALA A 214 -10.68 2.59 16.55
N THR A 215 -11.23 1.55 17.18
CA THR A 215 -11.14 0.18 16.70
C THR A 215 -12.44 -0.59 16.98
N SER A 216 -12.77 -1.55 16.12
CA SER A 216 -13.85 -2.52 16.33
C SER A 216 -13.57 -3.49 17.48
N SER A 217 -12.29 -3.71 17.81
CA SER A 217 -11.88 -4.67 18.82
C SER A 217 -12.10 -4.17 20.24
N THR A 218 -12.78 -4.95 21.07
CA THR A 218 -12.91 -4.74 22.52
C THR A 218 -11.74 -5.32 23.31
N GLN A 219 -10.95 -6.23 22.72
CA GLN A 219 -9.93 -7.00 23.41
C GLN A 219 -8.48 -6.57 23.08
N ALA A 220 -8.28 -5.78 22.05
CA ALA A 220 -6.94 -5.40 21.62
C ALA A 220 -6.17 -4.63 22.69
N SER A 221 -4.90 -5.00 22.90
CA SER A 221 -4.03 -4.28 23.81
C SER A 221 -3.54 -2.98 23.20
N ALA A 222 -3.19 -1.99 24.05
CA ALA A 222 -2.57 -0.74 23.61
C ALA A 222 -1.33 -0.99 22.74
N LYS A 223 -0.48 -1.94 23.13
CA LYS A 223 0.74 -2.31 22.39
C LYS A 223 0.42 -2.82 21.00
N THR A 224 -0.60 -3.69 20.87
CA THR A 224 -1.04 -4.24 19.59
C THR A 224 -1.54 -3.13 18.66
N LEU A 225 -2.40 -2.25 19.17
CA LEU A 225 -2.97 -1.13 18.38
C LEU A 225 -1.90 -0.13 17.92
N ILE A 226 -0.98 0.26 18.81
CA ILE A 226 0.13 1.17 18.49
C ILE A 226 1.03 0.53 17.41
N CYS A 227 1.39 -0.74 17.59
CA CYS A 227 2.23 -1.47 16.66
C CYS A 227 1.56 -1.60 15.28
N LEU A 228 0.27 -1.93 15.25
CA LEU A 228 -0.48 -2.08 14.00
C LEU A 228 -0.62 -0.74 13.28
N TYR A 229 -1.06 0.31 14.00
CA TYR A 229 -1.21 1.64 13.42
C TYR A 229 0.14 2.20 12.92
N GLY A 230 1.23 1.96 13.65
CA GLY A 230 2.57 2.38 13.24
C GLY A 230 3.02 1.79 11.90
N LYS A 231 2.54 0.58 11.54
CA LYS A 231 2.83 -0.03 10.24
C LYS A 231 2.15 0.69 9.08
N ARG A 232 1.09 1.48 9.31
CA ARG A 232 0.43 2.28 8.28
C ARG A 232 1.43 3.15 7.50
N TRP A 233 2.46 3.67 8.17
CA TRP A 233 3.51 4.48 7.52
C TRP A 233 4.14 3.81 6.29
N SER A 234 4.06 2.49 6.18
CA SER A 234 4.60 1.76 5.03
C SER A 234 3.89 2.07 3.71
N ILE A 235 2.61 2.53 3.73
CA ILE A 235 1.91 2.97 2.51
C ILE A 235 2.46 4.32 2.02
N GLU A 236 2.75 5.25 2.93
CA GLU A 236 3.36 6.55 2.59
C GLU A 236 4.77 6.36 2.01
N CYS A 237 5.53 5.40 2.55
CA CYS A 237 6.80 4.99 1.96
C CYS A 237 6.61 4.42 0.54
N GLY A 238 5.56 3.62 0.31
CA GLY A 238 5.19 3.10 -1.02
C GLY A 238 4.86 4.21 -2.01
N PHE A 239 4.08 5.21 -1.59
CA PHE A 239 3.78 6.38 -2.43
C PHE A 239 5.04 7.14 -2.81
N ARG A 240 5.95 7.34 -1.88
CA ARG A 240 7.23 7.98 -2.17
C ARG A 240 8.06 7.14 -3.15
N ASP A 241 8.18 5.84 -2.93
CA ASP A 241 8.90 4.94 -3.83
C ASP A 241 8.29 4.93 -5.25
N THR A 242 6.98 5.12 -5.39
CA THR A 242 6.30 5.21 -6.70
C THR A 242 6.46 6.60 -7.34
N LYS A 243 6.28 7.68 -6.57
CA LYS A 243 6.16 9.06 -7.09
C LYS A 243 7.49 9.77 -7.28
N ASP A 244 8.48 9.50 -6.41
CA ASP A 244 9.76 10.21 -6.41
C ASP A 244 10.54 9.92 -7.70
N LEU A 245 11.03 10.99 -8.35
CA LEU A 245 11.78 10.88 -9.61
C LEU A 245 13.20 10.35 -9.41
N ARG A 246 13.83 10.65 -8.27
CA ARG A 246 15.24 10.36 -8.02
C ARG A 246 15.45 9.00 -7.34
N PHE A 247 14.58 8.66 -6.40
CA PHE A 247 14.73 7.49 -5.55
C PHE A 247 13.60 6.46 -5.71
N GLY A 248 12.63 6.76 -6.55
CA GLY A 248 11.48 5.94 -6.87
C GLY A 248 11.29 5.75 -8.36
N MET A 249 10.05 5.45 -8.76
CA MET A 249 9.68 5.16 -10.15
C MET A 249 9.17 6.38 -10.94
N GLY A 250 9.20 7.58 -10.34
CA GLY A 250 8.96 8.84 -11.03
C GLY A 250 7.52 9.12 -11.47
N MET A 251 6.52 8.36 -10.99
CA MET A 251 5.11 8.54 -11.40
C MET A 251 4.58 9.96 -11.13
N GLY A 252 5.08 10.64 -10.10
CA GLY A 252 4.68 12.02 -9.80
C GLY A 252 5.15 13.07 -10.81
N SER A 253 6.09 12.70 -11.69
CA SER A 253 6.65 13.60 -12.73
C SER A 253 6.19 13.23 -14.14
N ILE A 254 5.24 12.30 -14.27
CA ILE A 254 4.68 11.84 -15.54
C ILE A 254 3.30 12.45 -15.71
N HIS A 255 3.07 13.10 -16.85
CA HIS A 255 1.73 13.53 -17.21
C HIS A 255 0.84 12.37 -17.65
N VAL A 256 -0.30 12.19 -16.98
CA VAL A 256 -1.29 11.15 -17.28
C VAL A 256 -2.66 11.80 -17.44
N SER A 257 -3.19 11.77 -18.66
CA SER A 257 -4.33 12.57 -19.09
C SER A 257 -5.67 12.21 -18.44
N THR A 258 -5.86 10.94 -18.04
CA THR A 258 -7.15 10.49 -17.45
C THR A 258 -6.95 9.53 -16.27
N PRO A 259 -7.90 9.48 -15.33
CA PRO A 259 -7.88 8.53 -14.22
C PRO A 259 -7.73 7.06 -14.66
N THR A 260 -8.43 6.65 -15.70
CA THR A 260 -8.37 5.27 -16.23
C THR A 260 -6.99 4.89 -16.78
N ARG A 261 -6.29 5.85 -17.41
CA ARG A 261 -4.89 5.64 -17.81
C ARG A 261 -3.96 5.51 -16.61
N ARG A 262 -4.22 6.28 -15.56
CA ARG A 262 -3.46 6.19 -14.30
C ARG A 262 -3.69 4.87 -13.61
N ASP A 263 -4.91 4.35 -13.60
CA ASP A 263 -5.20 3.04 -13.02
C ASP A 263 -4.46 1.91 -13.75
N ARG A 264 -4.35 1.96 -15.09
CA ARG A 264 -3.52 1.01 -15.85
C ARG A 264 -2.02 1.20 -15.57
N LEU A 265 -1.57 2.42 -15.36
CA LEU A 265 -0.18 2.67 -14.96
C LEU A 265 0.10 2.13 -13.53
N TRP A 266 -0.87 2.26 -12.62
CA TRP A 266 -0.80 1.62 -11.29
C TRP A 266 -0.72 0.10 -11.38
N LEU A 267 -1.40 -0.53 -12.33
CA LEU A 267 -1.29 -1.98 -12.55
C LEU A 267 0.14 -2.37 -12.94
N LEU A 268 0.75 -1.66 -13.88
CA LEU A 268 2.16 -1.86 -14.24
C LEU A 268 3.09 -1.63 -13.04
N ASN A 269 2.82 -0.59 -12.25
CA ASN A 269 3.56 -0.30 -11.03
C ASN A 269 3.45 -1.43 -9.99
N ALA A 270 2.25 -1.99 -9.79
CA ALA A 270 2.04 -3.09 -8.86
C ALA A 270 2.84 -4.33 -9.23
N PHE A 271 2.87 -4.70 -10.52
CA PHE A 271 3.74 -5.77 -11.02
C PHE A 271 5.22 -5.45 -10.84
N ALA A 272 5.66 -4.22 -11.14
CA ALA A 272 7.05 -3.81 -10.96
C ALA A 272 7.47 -3.89 -9.49
N ILE A 273 6.64 -3.43 -8.56
CA ILE A 273 6.88 -3.54 -7.11
C ILE A 273 7.01 -5.02 -6.72
N MET A 274 6.14 -5.89 -7.22
CA MET A 274 6.18 -7.32 -6.92
C MET A 274 7.49 -7.94 -7.41
N LEU A 275 7.84 -7.75 -8.68
CA LEU A 275 9.05 -8.31 -9.28
C LEU A 275 10.32 -7.82 -8.59
N LEU A 276 10.41 -6.52 -8.31
CA LEU A 276 11.54 -5.96 -7.57
C LEU A 276 11.61 -6.46 -6.13
N THR A 277 10.46 -6.67 -5.47
CA THR A 277 10.42 -7.25 -4.13
C THR A 277 10.93 -8.71 -4.14
N LEU A 278 10.55 -9.49 -5.15
CA LEU A 278 11.04 -10.87 -5.33
C LEU A 278 12.54 -10.91 -5.65
N LEU A 279 13.03 -10.00 -6.49
CA LEU A 279 14.46 -9.88 -6.78
C LEU A 279 15.25 -9.54 -5.50
N GLY A 280 14.71 -8.61 -4.68
CA GLY A 280 15.31 -8.31 -3.37
C GLY A 280 15.31 -9.50 -2.43
N ALA A 281 14.22 -10.29 -2.41
CA ALA A 281 14.13 -11.51 -1.61
C ALA A 281 15.12 -12.59 -2.09
N ALA A 282 15.28 -12.75 -3.41
CA ALA A 282 16.28 -13.65 -4.00
C ALA A 282 17.69 -13.26 -3.58
N GLY A 283 18.02 -11.97 -3.68
CA GLY A 283 19.32 -11.46 -3.25
C GLY A 283 19.57 -11.61 -1.75
N GLU A 284 18.55 -11.38 -0.91
CA GLU A 284 18.66 -11.58 0.55
C GLU A 284 18.86 -13.06 0.89
N ALA A 285 18.17 -13.97 0.20
CA ALA A 285 18.35 -15.42 0.37
C ALA A 285 19.79 -15.90 0.03
N LEU A 286 20.44 -15.22 -0.92
CA LEU A 286 21.84 -15.45 -1.28
C LEU A 286 22.85 -14.68 -0.42
N GLY A 287 22.37 -13.90 0.55
CA GLY A 287 23.22 -13.07 1.42
C GLY A 287 23.79 -11.84 0.73
N TYR A 288 23.21 -11.39 -0.40
CA TYR A 288 23.70 -10.22 -1.14
C TYR A 288 23.32 -8.90 -0.46
N ASP A 289 22.35 -8.91 0.47
CA ASP A 289 21.99 -7.75 1.29
C ASP A 289 23.18 -7.16 2.06
N ARG A 290 24.17 -7.98 2.41
CA ARG A 290 25.40 -7.54 3.09
C ARG A 290 26.22 -6.56 2.26
N TYR A 291 26.14 -6.62 0.93
CA TYR A 291 26.84 -5.70 0.02
C TYR A 291 26.08 -4.37 -0.19
N LEU A 292 24.82 -4.32 0.23
CA LEU A 292 23.94 -3.16 0.09
C LEU A 292 23.87 -2.30 1.36
N LYS A 293 24.61 -2.67 2.41
CA LYS A 293 24.60 -1.98 3.72
C LYS A 293 26.00 -1.93 4.33
N SER A 294 26.17 -1.11 5.36
CA SER A 294 27.43 -1.07 6.13
C SER A 294 27.70 -2.42 6.80
N ASN A 295 28.99 -2.83 6.78
CA ASN A 295 29.45 -4.08 7.39
C ASN A 295 29.19 -4.18 8.89
N THR A 296 29.03 -3.04 9.57
CA THR A 296 28.72 -2.96 11.01
C THR A 296 27.26 -3.25 11.33
N THR A 297 26.39 -3.22 10.34
CA THR A 297 24.94 -3.35 10.54
C THR A 297 24.46 -4.78 10.33
N LYS A 298 24.06 -5.45 11.43
CA LYS A 298 23.55 -6.84 11.38
C LYS A 298 22.09 -6.93 10.96
N ARG A 299 21.29 -5.89 11.16
CA ARG A 299 19.85 -5.88 10.84
C ARG A 299 19.60 -5.51 9.38
N ARG A 300 18.43 -5.89 8.85
CA ARG A 300 17.95 -5.40 7.56
C ARG A 300 17.79 -3.88 7.62
N THR A 301 18.43 -3.14 6.70
CA THR A 301 18.39 -1.68 6.60
C THR A 301 17.46 -1.19 5.50
N HIS A 302 17.25 -2.02 4.47
CA HIS A 302 16.44 -1.70 3.30
C HIS A 302 15.24 -2.65 3.19
N SER A 303 14.09 -2.16 2.72
CA SER A 303 12.99 -3.04 2.33
C SER A 303 13.41 -3.98 1.21
N LEU A 304 12.73 -5.11 1.05
CA LEU A 304 13.02 -6.03 -0.07
C LEU A 304 12.86 -5.32 -1.43
N PHE A 305 11.83 -4.49 -1.58
CA PHE A 305 11.66 -3.65 -2.77
C PHE A 305 12.90 -2.80 -3.05
N ARG A 306 13.42 -2.07 -2.04
CA ARG A 306 14.61 -1.23 -2.24
C ARG A 306 15.87 -2.04 -2.54
N GLN A 307 16.03 -3.20 -1.91
CA GLN A 307 17.11 -4.14 -2.24
C GLN A 307 17.00 -4.61 -3.69
N GLY A 308 15.77 -4.93 -4.15
CA GLY A 308 15.52 -5.29 -5.54
C GLY A 308 15.89 -4.20 -6.53
N CYS A 309 15.52 -2.94 -6.25
CA CYS A 309 15.94 -1.80 -7.08
C CYS A 309 17.47 -1.71 -7.17
N MET A 310 18.16 -1.80 -6.02
CA MET A 310 19.62 -1.72 -5.98
C MET A 310 20.27 -2.89 -6.72
N LEU A 311 19.76 -4.11 -6.57
CA LEU A 311 20.27 -5.28 -7.31
C LEU A 311 20.01 -5.16 -8.81
N TYR A 312 18.81 -4.69 -9.19
CA TYR A 312 18.47 -4.45 -10.59
C TYR A 312 19.43 -3.47 -11.27
N ASP A 313 19.77 -2.38 -10.59
CA ASP A 313 20.75 -1.40 -11.09
C ASP A 313 22.18 -1.97 -11.20
N LEU A 314 22.50 -2.99 -10.42
CA LEU A 314 23.80 -3.66 -10.44
C LEU A 314 23.93 -4.77 -11.50
N ILE A 315 22.80 -5.33 -11.98
CA ILE A 315 22.78 -6.44 -12.96
C ILE A 315 23.72 -6.21 -14.15
N PRO A 316 23.74 -5.03 -14.82
CA PRO A 316 24.61 -4.82 -15.99
C PRO A 316 26.12 -4.95 -15.71
N ASN A 317 26.52 -4.79 -14.45
CA ASN A 317 27.93 -4.83 -14.03
C ASN A 317 28.20 -5.99 -13.04
N MET A 318 27.26 -6.92 -12.90
CA MET A 318 27.39 -8.03 -11.96
C MET A 318 28.21 -9.17 -12.61
N PRO A 319 29.26 -9.69 -11.95
CA PRO A 319 29.98 -10.85 -12.44
C PRO A 319 29.04 -12.07 -12.54
N ASP A 320 29.26 -12.92 -13.57
CA ASP A 320 28.44 -14.12 -13.83
C ASP A 320 28.30 -15.04 -12.62
N GLY A 321 29.36 -15.22 -11.84
CA GLY A 321 29.31 -16.03 -10.61
C GLY A 321 28.37 -15.51 -9.52
N ARG A 322 27.83 -14.28 -9.64
CA ARG A 322 26.77 -13.72 -8.78
C ARG A 322 25.48 -13.52 -9.53
N LEU A 323 25.57 -13.18 -10.82
CA LEU A 323 24.39 -12.93 -11.65
C LEU A 323 23.58 -14.21 -11.84
N LEU A 324 24.22 -15.29 -12.27
CA LEU A 324 23.53 -16.56 -12.55
C LEU A 324 22.77 -17.10 -11.33
N PRO A 325 23.38 -17.23 -10.13
CA PRO A 325 22.63 -17.65 -8.94
C PRO A 325 21.47 -16.71 -8.58
N LEU A 326 21.63 -15.39 -8.78
CA LEU A 326 20.56 -14.42 -8.52
C LEU A 326 19.37 -14.64 -9.45
N ILE A 327 19.61 -14.79 -10.75
CA ILE A 327 18.56 -15.03 -11.75
C ILE A 327 17.90 -16.39 -11.55
N GLU A 328 18.67 -17.45 -11.28
CA GLU A 328 18.13 -18.78 -10.97
C GLU A 328 17.22 -18.76 -9.73
N ARG A 329 17.67 -18.11 -8.63
CA ARG A 329 16.86 -17.99 -7.43
C ARG A 329 15.59 -17.16 -7.66
N PHE A 330 15.70 -16.07 -8.39
CA PHE A 330 14.58 -15.23 -8.78
C PHE A 330 13.56 -16.01 -9.64
N ALA A 331 14.03 -16.74 -10.66
CA ALA A 331 13.20 -17.58 -11.51
C ALA A 331 12.49 -18.69 -10.72
N ALA A 332 13.18 -19.33 -9.79
CA ALA A 332 12.58 -20.32 -8.89
C ALA A 332 11.46 -19.73 -8.05
N MET A 333 11.66 -18.52 -7.49
CA MET A 333 10.61 -17.82 -6.73
C MET A 333 9.40 -17.43 -7.59
N LEU A 334 9.63 -17.06 -8.86
CA LEU A 334 8.53 -16.78 -9.79
C LEU A 334 7.74 -18.06 -10.13
N ALA A 335 8.43 -19.19 -10.35
CA ALA A 335 7.80 -20.47 -10.65
C ALA A 335 6.96 -21.03 -9.48
N GLU A 336 7.30 -20.67 -8.24
CA GLU A 336 6.49 -21.00 -7.05
C GLU A 336 5.15 -20.24 -7.01
N LEU A 337 4.93 -19.27 -7.92
CA LEU A 337 3.77 -18.38 -7.93
C LEU A 337 2.85 -18.69 -9.13
N PRO A 338 1.76 -19.45 -8.95
CA PRO A 338 0.89 -19.92 -10.04
C PRO A 338 0.40 -18.82 -11.00
N VAL A 339 0.12 -17.63 -10.46
CA VAL A 339 -0.35 -16.47 -11.26
C VAL A 339 0.61 -16.09 -12.38
N PHE A 340 1.92 -16.20 -12.18
CA PHE A 340 2.87 -15.87 -13.26
C PHE A 340 2.89 -16.95 -14.34
N ALA A 341 2.75 -18.22 -13.97
CA ALA A 341 2.63 -19.30 -14.92
C ALA A 341 1.34 -19.16 -15.75
N ASP A 342 0.21 -18.91 -15.09
CA ASP A 342 -1.12 -18.85 -15.73
C ASP A 342 -1.34 -17.58 -16.55
N THR A 343 -0.81 -16.42 -16.07
CA THR A 343 -1.06 -15.12 -16.72
C THR A 343 -0.02 -14.77 -17.80
N PHE A 344 1.22 -15.17 -17.61
CA PHE A 344 2.33 -14.77 -18.48
C PHE A 344 2.94 -15.92 -19.27
N GLY A 345 2.45 -17.14 -19.10
CA GLY A 345 2.96 -18.31 -19.82
C GLY A 345 4.48 -18.49 -19.63
N VAL A 346 4.96 -18.18 -18.42
CA VAL A 346 6.38 -18.33 -18.12
C VAL A 346 6.70 -19.80 -18.03
N VAL A 347 7.39 -20.25 -19.03
CA VAL A 347 7.99 -21.58 -19.14
C VAL A 347 9.36 -21.54 -18.47
#